data_77179b4dda0fa8d2de1fdbd5a0bbf9e2
#
_entry.id   77179b4dda0fa8d2de1fdbd5a0bbf9e2
#
_cell.length_a   1.000
_cell.length_b   1.000
_cell.length_c   1.000
_cell.angle_alpha   90.00
_cell.angle_beta   90.00
_cell.angle_gamma   90.00
#
_symmetry.space_group_name_H-M   'P 1'
#
loop_
_entity.id
_entity.type
_entity.pdbx_description
1 polymer ?
#
loop_
_entity_poly.entity_id
_entity_poly.type
_entity_poly.pdbx_seq_one_letter_code
_entity_poly.pdbx_strand_id
1 'polypeptide(L)'
;MRRRLTTLMCADLVGYSALMGENEALAVASVQELRKTHLEPVAAIHGGEVLKRMGDGWILSFPSVEEALDCAEEVQGNLADHKVIKLRIGCHIGEIVEDEADFYGNGVNIAQRIETEAPPGGAMFSEDLFRQLSEARQQELSDVGMFNLKNIATPMRLYQWRPANLTTAPNTGTLPTIGFESFVAAPDTSETAAVAQDLHDGMVQLSMKRTGITTVDTASVEATPTLFLVHGRLRVAGNRARFTVSLILRRDMTTLWTESYDGDLDDPFAFVDEILPTVSSDLRMQTIQYDGNRLAHLKNSQLSVSELRARAAGLFLKQTLPSWEEGYAALDRAVLLSPKDGMSLAMRAQSRLNLANIRFQTLSEPELTEIGQDLDVAIAEAPNSDFVFWARGAYRLRVLRDLKGAAADIEHSRRINPTFLGFVDLLTQLALLESKPQKAVEALASYVQSSSNDPFRVTRLAFTSRVYLAAGDYAMARVTALEAADLRPTDRGLQLLKALACHKTGDARGLAAARRAAATLPKQPSIAINELALPEEMAWINAALHPEAEPL
;
A
#
# COMPACT_ATOMS: atom_id res chain seq x y z
N MET A 1 44.97 23.69 6.30
CA MET A 1 43.86 22.85 6.76
C MET A 1 43.51 23.21 8.20
N ARG A 2 42.33 23.76 8.44
CA ARG A 2 41.81 24.08 9.78
C ARG A 2 40.64 23.18 10.06
N ARG A 3 40.58 22.49 11.22
CA ARG A 3 39.45 21.70 11.67
C ARG A 3 38.62 22.51 12.66
N ARG A 4 37.29 22.47 12.48
CA ARG A 4 36.35 23.04 13.46
C ARG A 4 35.11 22.16 13.61
N LEU A 5 34.60 22.07 14.83
CA LEU A 5 33.29 21.52 15.12
C LEU A 5 32.25 22.61 14.87
N THR A 6 31.21 22.32 14.11
CA THR A 6 30.16 23.30 13.79
C THR A 6 28.83 22.59 13.54
N THR A 7 27.74 23.32 13.65
CA THR A 7 26.45 22.83 13.20
C THR A 7 26.31 23.04 11.70
N LEU A 8 26.00 21.99 10.98
CA LEU A 8 25.89 21.95 9.54
C LEU A 8 24.42 21.82 9.15
N MET A 9 24.02 22.60 8.14
CA MET A 9 22.73 22.49 7.48
C MET A 9 22.96 22.26 6.00
N CYS A 10 22.36 21.19 5.45
CA CYS A 10 22.22 20.98 4.03
C CYS A 10 20.77 21.24 3.64
N ALA A 11 20.58 21.98 2.55
CA ALA A 11 19.26 22.33 2.03
C ALA A 11 19.22 22.09 0.53
N ASP A 12 18.12 21.53 0.01
CA ASP A 12 17.97 21.16 -1.40
C ASP A 12 16.55 21.43 -1.90
N LEU A 13 16.41 21.90 -3.17
CA LEU A 13 15.13 22.19 -3.79
C LEU A 13 14.49 20.91 -4.32
N VAL A 14 13.29 20.63 -3.86
CA VAL A 14 12.55 19.40 -4.23
C VAL A 14 12.13 19.44 -5.69
N GLY A 15 12.51 18.40 -6.45
CA GLY A 15 12.04 18.23 -7.83
C GLY A 15 12.70 19.15 -8.86
N TYR A 16 13.82 19.81 -8.54
CA TYR A 16 14.51 20.74 -9.42
C TYR A 16 14.83 20.15 -10.81
N SER A 17 15.35 18.94 -10.87
CA SER A 17 15.69 18.29 -12.16
C SER A 17 14.46 18.06 -13.05
N ALA A 18 13.30 17.73 -12.46
CA ALA A 18 12.05 17.60 -13.21
C ALA A 18 11.55 18.98 -13.71
N LEU A 19 11.61 19.98 -12.83
CA LEU A 19 11.22 21.36 -13.16
C LEU A 19 12.12 21.95 -14.25
N MET A 20 13.43 21.66 -14.24
CA MET A 20 14.37 22.01 -15.31
C MET A 20 13.98 21.40 -16.65
N GLY A 21 13.52 20.15 -16.66
CA GLY A 21 13.07 19.46 -17.87
C GLY A 21 11.74 20.02 -18.43
N GLU A 22 10.85 20.50 -17.55
CA GLU A 22 9.54 21.05 -17.94
C GLU A 22 9.58 22.55 -18.24
N ASN A 23 10.29 23.32 -17.41
CA ASN A 23 10.35 24.79 -17.52
C ASN A 23 11.67 25.32 -16.90
N GLU A 24 12.73 25.40 -17.71
CA GLU A 24 14.05 25.87 -17.30
C GLU A 24 14.02 27.29 -16.68
N ALA A 25 13.26 28.20 -17.27
CA ALA A 25 13.18 29.59 -16.78
C ALA A 25 12.57 29.66 -15.38
N LEU A 26 11.52 28.86 -15.12
CA LEU A 26 10.89 28.76 -13.80
C LEU A 26 11.82 28.11 -12.77
N ALA A 27 12.56 27.07 -13.16
CA ALA A 27 13.50 26.39 -12.29
C ALA A 27 14.63 27.34 -11.84
N VAL A 28 15.24 28.06 -12.78
CA VAL A 28 16.28 29.06 -12.50
C VAL A 28 15.74 30.20 -11.63
N ALA A 29 14.54 30.72 -11.95
CA ALA A 29 13.89 31.77 -11.15
C ALA A 29 13.63 31.29 -9.70
N SER A 30 13.17 30.07 -9.50
CA SER A 30 12.91 29.47 -8.18
C SER A 30 14.19 29.37 -7.33
N VAL A 31 15.31 28.94 -7.92
CA VAL A 31 16.62 28.91 -7.22
C VAL A 31 17.08 30.32 -6.85
N GLN A 32 16.88 31.30 -7.74
CA GLN A 32 17.27 32.69 -7.44
C GLN A 32 16.40 33.32 -6.36
N GLU A 33 15.10 33.06 -6.38
CA GLU A 33 14.14 33.51 -5.37
C GLU A 33 14.48 32.89 -4.01
N LEU A 34 14.64 31.55 -3.94
CA LEU A 34 15.04 30.85 -2.74
C LEU A 34 16.32 31.44 -2.14
N ARG A 35 17.33 31.64 -2.97
CA ARG A 35 18.61 32.19 -2.55
C ARG A 35 18.50 33.60 -1.99
N LYS A 36 17.83 34.51 -2.73
CA LYS A 36 17.86 35.94 -2.43
C LYS A 36 16.85 36.39 -1.40
N THR A 37 15.75 35.63 -1.27
CA THR A 37 14.59 36.05 -0.48
C THR A 37 14.34 35.17 0.75
N HIS A 38 14.60 33.87 0.66
CA HIS A 38 14.15 32.93 1.69
C HIS A 38 15.29 32.28 2.48
N LEU A 39 16.37 31.79 1.84
CA LEU A 39 17.36 30.98 2.53
C LEU A 39 18.56 31.80 3.04
N GLU A 40 19.30 32.50 2.14
CA GLU A 40 20.52 33.18 2.55
C GLU A 40 20.29 34.39 3.48
N PRO A 41 19.23 35.22 3.26
CA PRO A 41 18.95 36.31 4.22
C PRO A 41 18.56 35.79 5.60
N VAL A 42 17.73 34.74 5.67
CA VAL A 42 17.31 34.13 6.96
C VAL A 42 18.53 33.47 7.64
N ALA A 43 19.35 32.73 6.90
CA ALA A 43 20.57 32.17 7.46
C ALA A 43 21.49 33.24 8.06
N ALA A 44 21.65 34.39 7.38
CA ALA A 44 22.48 35.50 7.90
C ALA A 44 21.90 36.11 9.18
N ILE A 45 20.57 36.18 9.34
CA ILE A 45 19.91 36.66 10.57
C ILE A 45 20.25 35.74 11.74
N HIS A 46 20.31 34.42 11.51
CA HIS A 46 20.66 33.42 12.53
C HIS A 46 22.17 33.11 12.60
N GLY A 47 23.02 34.02 12.14
CA GLY A 47 24.49 33.86 12.21
C GLY A 47 25.06 32.75 11.32
N GLY A 48 24.28 32.26 10.37
CA GLY A 48 24.67 31.21 9.44
C GLY A 48 25.60 31.71 8.33
N GLU A 49 26.59 30.89 7.98
CA GLU A 49 27.55 31.13 6.91
C GLU A 49 27.30 30.13 5.76
N VAL A 50 27.17 30.61 4.52
CA VAL A 50 27.07 29.76 3.33
C VAL A 50 28.44 29.24 2.98
N LEU A 51 28.70 27.95 3.24
CA LEU A 51 29.97 27.30 2.93
C LEU A 51 30.07 26.96 1.44
N LYS A 52 28.98 26.43 0.86
CA LYS A 52 28.99 26.00 -0.55
C LYS A 52 27.59 26.07 -1.16
N ARG A 53 27.55 26.40 -2.46
CA ARG A 53 26.35 26.30 -3.32
C ARG A 53 26.58 25.23 -4.38
N MET A 54 25.59 24.35 -4.57
CA MET A 54 25.69 23.20 -5.48
C MET A 54 24.45 23.15 -6.40
N GLY A 55 24.34 24.16 -7.30
CA GLY A 55 23.18 24.25 -8.18
C GLY A 55 21.92 24.63 -7.41
N ASP A 56 21.08 23.65 -7.11
CA ASP A 56 19.82 23.74 -6.34
C ASP A 56 20.00 23.39 -4.86
N GLY A 57 21.23 23.12 -4.41
CA GLY A 57 21.55 22.76 -3.04
C GLY A 57 22.51 23.74 -2.35
N TRP A 58 22.43 23.82 -1.02
CA TRP A 58 23.27 24.64 -0.15
C TRP A 58 23.87 23.83 1.00
N ILE A 59 25.10 24.20 1.37
CA ILE A 59 25.73 23.79 2.62
C ILE A 59 26.00 25.05 3.42
N LEU A 60 25.46 25.09 4.65
CA LEU A 60 25.62 26.19 5.57
C LEU A 60 26.20 25.69 6.90
N SER A 61 26.89 26.58 7.62
CA SER A 61 27.34 26.35 9.00
C SER A 61 26.74 27.39 9.93
N PHE A 62 26.47 26.95 11.17
CA PHE A 62 25.91 27.80 12.22
C PHE A 62 26.75 27.72 13.49
N PRO A 63 26.81 28.82 14.29
CA PRO A 63 27.59 28.85 15.52
C PRO A 63 26.99 27.97 16.62
N SER A 64 25.69 27.69 16.60
CA SER A 64 25.02 26.79 17.53
C SER A 64 23.96 25.92 16.89
N VAL A 65 23.49 24.89 17.62
CA VAL A 65 22.39 24.01 17.19
C VAL A 65 21.05 24.73 17.25
N GLU A 66 20.85 25.64 18.18
CA GLU A 66 19.63 26.44 18.33
C GLU A 66 19.44 27.36 17.13
N GLU A 67 20.48 28.08 16.71
CA GLU A 67 20.42 28.98 15.55
C GLU A 67 20.19 28.24 14.23
N ALA A 68 20.72 27.02 14.07
CA ALA A 68 20.43 26.18 12.92
C ALA A 68 18.96 25.71 12.92
N LEU A 69 18.40 25.38 14.08
CA LEU A 69 16.98 25.02 14.20
C LEU A 69 16.09 26.22 13.90
N ASP A 70 16.37 27.40 14.51
CA ASP A 70 15.61 28.62 14.27
C ASP A 70 15.61 29.03 12.79
N CYS A 71 16.77 28.95 12.13
CA CYS A 71 16.87 29.18 10.68
C CYS A 71 16.02 28.18 9.87
N ALA A 72 16.09 26.90 10.20
CA ALA A 72 15.31 25.87 9.50
C ALA A 72 13.80 26.11 9.63
N GLU A 73 13.35 26.49 10.84
CA GLU A 73 11.96 26.80 11.13
C GLU A 73 11.48 28.03 10.38
N GLU A 74 12.24 29.12 10.42
CA GLU A 74 11.86 30.35 9.73
C GLU A 74 11.83 30.19 8.21
N VAL A 75 12.83 29.53 7.61
CA VAL A 75 12.87 29.25 6.17
C VAL A 75 11.69 28.39 5.75
N GLN A 76 11.42 27.30 6.45
CA GLN A 76 10.31 26.40 6.11
C GLN A 76 8.95 27.07 6.38
N GLY A 77 8.84 27.88 7.44
CA GLY A 77 7.66 28.68 7.73
C GLY A 77 7.33 29.68 6.62
N ASN A 78 8.34 30.41 6.13
CA ASN A 78 8.20 31.35 5.02
C ASN A 78 7.84 30.69 3.69
N LEU A 79 8.20 29.41 3.50
CA LEU A 79 7.91 28.63 2.29
C LEU A 79 6.66 27.76 2.42
N ALA A 80 5.99 27.74 3.56
CA ALA A 80 4.89 26.82 3.84
C ALA A 80 3.79 26.86 2.77
N ASP A 81 3.36 28.07 2.38
CA ASP A 81 2.31 28.31 1.39
C ASP A 81 2.84 28.55 -0.03
N HIS A 82 4.17 28.42 -0.23
CA HIS A 82 4.75 28.65 -1.54
C HIS A 82 4.37 27.54 -2.52
N LYS A 83 3.83 27.91 -3.69
CA LYS A 83 3.22 26.95 -4.63
C LYS A 83 4.24 26.07 -5.37
N VAL A 84 5.44 26.61 -5.60
CA VAL A 84 6.47 25.95 -6.45
C VAL A 84 7.66 25.51 -5.61
N ILE A 85 8.18 26.37 -4.72
CA ILE A 85 9.39 26.11 -3.94
C ILE A 85 9.03 25.25 -2.73
N LYS A 86 9.58 24.04 -2.66
CA LYS A 86 9.60 23.18 -1.48
C LYS A 86 11.04 22.78 -1.21
N LEU A 87 11.50 22.98 0.03
CA LEU A 87 12.87 22.75 0.43
C LEU A 87 12.95 21.54 1.36
N ARG A 88 14.00 20.75 1.26
CA ARG A 88 14.43 19.77 2.26
C ARG A 88 15.57 20.35 3.04
N ILE A 89 15.57 20.12 4.35
CA ILE A 89 16.66 20.56 5.22
C ILE A 89 17.12 19.39 6.09
N GLY A 90 18.45 19.17 6.14
CA GLY A 90 19.07 18.19 7.01
C GLY A 90 20.16 18.84 7.86
N CYS A 91 20.09 18.69 9.20
CA CYS A 91 21.04 19.29 10.13
C CYS A 91 21.79 18.25 10.95
N HIS A 92 23.09 18.48 11.13
CA HIS A 92 23.98 17.65 11.94
C HIS A 92 25.09 18.48 12.58
N ILE A 93 25.52 18.11 13.77
CA ILE A 93 26.71 18.68 14.38
C ILE A 93 27.94 17.79 14.09
N GLY A 94 28.99 18.35 13.49
CA GLY A 94 30.14 17.55 13.08
C GLY A 94 31.37 18.39 12.76
N GLU A 95 32.51 17.70 12.61
CA GLU A 95 33.76 18.34 12.20
C GLU A 95 33.79 18.62 10.71
N ILE A 96 34.27 19.81 10.36
CA ILE A 96 34.65 20.16 8.98
C ILE A 96 36.14 20.49 8.91
N VAL A 97 36.71 20.27 7.73
CA VAL A 97 38.10 20.64 7.37
C VAL A 97 38.01 21.69 6.28
N GLU A 98 38.51 22.87 6.59
CA GLU A 98 38.63 23.98 5.65
C GLU A 98 39.97 23.88 4.93
N ASP A 99 39.97 23.89 3.57
CA ASP A 99 41.16 23.85 2.74
C ASP A 99 41.00 24.80 1.54
N GLU A 100 41.72 25.94 1.60
CA GLU A 100 41.77 27.05 0.62
C GLU A 100 40.40 27.60 0.19
N ALA A 101 39.56 26.86 -0.53
CA ALA A 101 38.24 27.29 -1.04
C ALA A 101 37.18 26.20 -0.96
N ASP A 102 37.47 25.08 -0.30
CA ASP A 102 36.52 23.97 -0.20
C ASP A 102 36.41 23.41 1.21
N PHE A 103 35.30 22.72 1.50
CA PHE A 103 34.97 22.18 2.81
C PHE A 103 34.80 20.68 2.69
N TYR A 104 35.49 19.94 3.54
CA TYR A 104 35.45 18.48 3.58
C TYR A 104 35.15 18.01 5.00
N GLY A 105 34.53 16.85 5.11
CA GLY A 105 34.33 16.19 6.41
C GLY A 105 33.15 15.23 6.42
N ASN A 106 33.24 14.26 7.32
CA ASN A 106 32.16 13.29 7.49
C ASN A 106 30.84 13.95 7.93
N GLY A 107 30.92 15.06 8.70
CA GLY A 107 29.76 15.83 9.11
C GLY A 107 28.92 16.37 7.95
N VAL A 108 29.58 16.87 6.89
CA VAL A 108 28.90 17.34 5.67
C VAL A 108 28.15 16.20 5.00
N ASN A 109 28.81 15.03 4.85
CA ASN A 109 28.19 13.86 4.25
C ASN A 109 26.96 13.40 5.05
N ILE A 110 27.04 13.41 6.39
CA ILE A 110 25.92 13.04 7.26
C ILE A 110 24.77 14.03 7.08
N ALA A 111 25.02 15.34 7.13
CA ALA A 111 23.99 16.37 6.95
C ALA A 111 23.30 16.26 5.59
N GLN A 112 24.04 15.97 4.50
CA GLN A 112 23.45 15.71 3.18
C GLN A 112 22.59 14.44 3.14
N ARG A 113 22.98 13.38 3.85
CA ARG A 113 22.15 12.17 3.93
C ARG A 113 20.89 12.41 4.74
N ILE A 114 20.97 13.20 5.81
CA ILE A 114 19.79 13.60 6.60
C ILE A 114 18.86 14.48 5.76
N GLU A 115 19.39 15.44 4.98
CA GLU A 115 18.61 16.25 4.04
C GLU A 115 17.84 15.38 3.06
N THR A 116 18.51 14.37 2.49
CA THR A 116 17.88 13.43 1.54
C THR A 116 16.69 12.67 2.15
N GLU A 117 16.71 12.42 3.46
CA GLU A 117 15.63 11.76 4.20
C GLU A 117 14.52 12.74 4.65
N ALA A 118 14.77 14.05 4.63
CA ALA A 118 13.80 15.06 5.03
C ALA A 118 12.59 15.09 4.07
N PRO A 119 11.37 15.25 4.57
CA PRO A 119 10.20 15.45 3.74
C PRO A 119 10.22 16.84 3.07
N PRO A 120 9.55 17.03 1.92
CA PRO A 120 9.35 18.35 1.34
C PRO A 120 8.71 19.33 2.33
N GLY A 121 9.31 20.50 2.51
CA GLY A 121 8.83 21.50 3.48
C GLY A 121 9.15 21.18 4.94
N GLY A 122 9.95 20.14 5.21
CA GLY A 122 10.37 19.76 6.56
C GLY A 122 11.87 19.87 6.78
N ALA A 123 12.29 19.78 8.06
CA ALA A 123 13.68 19.71 8.45
C ALA A 123 13.92 18.49 9.34
N MET A 124 15.07 17.82 9.14
CA MET A 124 15.48 16.67 9.94
C MET A 124 16.82 16.91 10.62
N PHE A 125 16.97 16.35 11.82
CA PHE A 125 18.07 16.61 12.74
C PHE A 125 18.64 15.28 13.25
N SER A 126 19.98 15.19 13.31
CA SER A 126 20.64 14.02 13.92
C SER A 126 20.41 13.95 15.43
N GLU A 127 20.51 12.76 16.02
CA GLU A 127 20.49 12.56 17.47
C GLU A 127 21.58 13.36 18.18
N ASP A 128 22.77 13.47 17.58
CA ASP A 128 23.88 14.24 18.16
C ASP A 128 23.53 15.72 18.27
N LEU A 129 22.84 16.29 17.29
CA LEU A 129 22.33 17.65 17.32
C LEU A 129 21.19 17.78 18.33
N PHE A 130 20.21 16.87 18.30
CA PHE A 130 19.06 16.88 19.21
C PHE A 130 19.45 16.92 20.68
N ARG A 131 20.46 16.14 21.06
CA ARG A 131 20.98 16.10 22.43
C ARG A 131 21.61 17.41 22.93
N GLN A 132 21.97 18.32 22.02
CA GLN A 132 22.54 19.63 22.36
C GLN A 132 21.46 20.72 22.45
N LEU A 133 20.24 20.47 22.03
CA LEU A 133 19.12 21.40 22.16
C LEU A 133 18.62 21.46 23.62
N SER A 134 18.09 22.61 24.01
CA SER A 134 17.37 22.77 25.26
C SER A 134 16.12 21.87 25.33
N GLU A 135 15.69 21.47 26.54
CA GLU A 135 14.51 20.61 26.72
C GLU A 135 13.25 21.19 26.06
N ALA A 136 13.07 22.51 26.07
CA ALA A 136 11.94 23.15 25.41
C ALA A 136 11.98 22.94 23.90
N ARG A 137 13.15 23.08 23.26
CA ARG A 137 13.33 22.90 21.81
C ARG A 137 13.27 21.43 21.40
N GLN A 138 13.71 20.52 22.27
CA GLN A 138 13.56 19.08 22.03
C GLN A 138 12.08 18.65 21.92
N GLN A 139 11.17 19.30 22.65
CA GLN A 139 9.72 19.02 22.60
C GLN A 139 9.06 19.44 21.27
N GLU A 140 9.68 20.34 20.51
CA GLU A 140 9.19 20.80 19.20
C GLU A 140 9.55 19.83 18.08
N LEU A 141 10.42 18.86 18.36
CA LEU A 141 10.89 17.86 17.41
C LEU A 141 10.25 16.49 17.67
N SER A 142 9.84 15.83 16.62
CA SER A 142 9.31 14.46 16.66
C SER A 142 10.42 13.45 16.41
N ASP A 143 10.56 12.43 17.27
CA ASP A 143 11.42 11.28 17.02
C ASP A 143 10.87 10.48 15.84
N VAL A 144 11.65 10.32 14.78
CA VAL A 144 11.28 9.57 13.57
C VAL A 144 12.02 8.23 13.45
N GLY A 145 12.73 7.84 14.50
CA GLY A 145 13.37 6.53 14.63
C GLY A 145 14.75 6.42 14.01
N MET A 146 15.21 5.18 13.81
CA MET A 146 16.54 4.84 13.31
C MET A 146 16.59 4.80 11.78
N PHE A 147 17.62 5.41 11.20
CA PHE A 147 17.85 5.45 9.76
C PHE A 147 19.18 4.83 9.39
N ASN A 148 19.18 3.99 8.34
CA ASN A 148 20.39 3.51 7.68
C ASN A 148 20.78 4.49 6.56
N LEU A 149 21.60 5.46 6.89
CA LEU A 149 22.05 6.46 5.92
C LEU A 149 23.07 5.85 4.96
N LYS A 150 22.94 6.14 3.66
CA LYS A 150 23.82 5.57 2.62
C LYS A 150 25.30 5.90 2.90
N ASN A 151 26.16 4.87 2.95
CA ASN A 151 27.59 4.96 3.24
C ASN A 151 27.95 5.46 4.66
N ILE A 152 27.00 5.43 5.62
CA ILE A 152 27.26 5.63 7.04
C ILE A 152 27.13 4.27 7.71
N ALA A 153 28.19 3.83 8.41
CA ALA A 153 28.30 2.47 8.93
C ALA A 153 27.31 2.18 10.08
N THR A 154 26.96 3.20 10.87
CA THR A 154 26.11 3.04 12.05
C THR A 154 24.74 3.67 11.79
N PRO A 155 23.63 2.95 12.05
CA PRO A 155 22.30 3.52 12.03
C PRO A 155 22.21 4.73 12.95
N MET A 156 21.52 5.79 12.51
CA MET A 156 21.41 7.06 13.23
C MET A 156 19.95 7.37 13.54
N ARG A 157 19.65 7.72 14.77
CA ARG A 157 18.33 8.22 15.16
C ARG A 157 18.16 9.64 14.64
N LEU A 158 17.00 9.91 14.00
CA LEU A 158 16.69 11.22 13.47
C LEU A 158 15.44 11.80 14.12
N TYR A 159 15.39 13.13 14.16
CA TYR A 159 14.30 13.93 14.68
C TYR A 159 13.79 14.86 13.58
N GLN A 160 12.52 15.18 13.59
CA GLN A 160 11.88 15.97 12.53
C GLN A 160 11.14 17.16 13.08
N TRP A 161 11.31 18.30 12.44
CA TRP A 161 10.47 19.48 12.59
C TRP A 161 9.63 19.74 11.33
N ARG A 162 8.39 20.22 11.53
CA ARG A 162 7.48 20.68 10.47
C ARG A 162 6.74 21.93 10.93
N PRO A 163 6.50 22.93 10.04
CA PRO A 163 5.66 24.07 10.37
C PRO A 163 4.28 23.65 10.87
N ALA A 164 3.74 24.39 11.85
CA ALA A 164 2.43 24.10 12.43
C ALA A 164 1.27 24.18 11.43
N ASN A 165 1.41 24.97 10.37
CA ASN A 165 0.47 25.08 9.26
C ASN A 165 0.66 23.97 8.19
N LEU A 166 1.82 23.26 8.20
CA LEU A 166 2.07 21.98 7.51
C LEU A 166 1.93 20.80 8.49
N THR A 167 1.68 21.02 9.75
CA THR A 167 1.02 20.05 10.57
C THR A 167 -0.40 19.90 9.99
N THR A 168 -0.52 19.13 8.92
CA THR A 168 -1.64 18.20 8.93
C THR A 168 -1.67 17.67 10.36
N ALA A 169 -2.82 17.78 11.00
CA ALA A 169 -3.12 17.36 12.35
C ALA A 169 -2.31 16.13 12.79
N PRO A 170 -2.01 15.96 14.10
CA PRO A 170 -1.13 14.92 14.64
C PRO A 170 -1.38 13.65 13.86
N ASN A 171 -0.37 13.07 13.30
CA ASN A 171 -0.35 11.99 12.29
C ASN A 171 -1.37 10.85 12.54
N THR A 172 -2.59 11.20 12.82
CA THR A 172 -3.80 10.47 12.49
C THR A 172 -3.89 10.64 10.98
N GLY A 173 -3.12 9.80 10.26
CA GLY A 173 -3.14 9.79 8.82
C GLY A 173 -4.58 9.88 8.40
N THR A 174 -4.97 11.04 7.87
CA THR A 174 -6.34 11.21 7.38
C THR A 174 -6.46 10.21 6.28
N LEU A 175 -7.19 9.15 6.60
CA LEU A 175 -7.57 8.12 5.64
C LEU A 175 -8.17 8.84 4.44
N PRO A 176 -7.91 8.40 3.20
CA PRO A 176 -8.54 8.98 2.04
C PRO A 176 -10.06 9.02 2.28
N THR A 177 -10.63 10.19 2.09
CA THR A 177 -12.05 10.41 2.34
C THR A 177 -12.82 10.23 1.04
N ILE A 178 -13.82 9.35 1.05
CA ILE A 178 -14.71 9.10 -0.06
C ILE A 178 -16.09 9.67 0.26
N GLY A 179 -16.62 10.51 -0.63
CA GLY A 179 -17.96 11.08 -0.54
C GLY A 179 -18.91 10.37 -1.49
N PHE A 180 -20.13 10.14 -1.05
CA PHE A 180 -21.20 9.59 -1.87
C PHE A 180 -22.22 10.68 -2.15
N GLU A 181 -22.46 10.98 -3.42
CA GLU A 181 -23.60 11.80 -3.83
C GLU A 181 -24.86 10.96 -3.94
N SER A 182 -26.02 11.61 -3.85
CA SER A 182 -27.30 10.91 -4.04
C SER A 182 -27.35 10.24 -5.41
N PHE A 183 -27.70 8.96 -5.46
CA PHE A 183 -27.81 8.24 -6.71
C PHE A 183 -29.11 8.63 -7.43
N VAL A 184 -29.06 8.70 -8.75
CA VAL A 184 -30.18 9.14 -9.59
C VAL A 184 -30.79 7.97 -10.36
N ALA A 185 -32.13 7.96 -10.48
CA ALA A 185 -32.85 6.96 -11.25
C ALA A 185 -33.41 7.54 -12.58
N ALA A 186 -33.54 6.70 -13.61
CA ALA A 186 -34.17 7.04 -14.86
C ALA A 186 -34.93 5.81 -15.44
N PRO A 187 -36.28 5.88 -15.58
CA PRO A 187 -37.15 7.01 -15.23
C PRO A 187 -37.17 7.29 -13.72
N ASP A 188 -37.44 8.53 -13.33
CA ASP A 188 -37.57 8.93 -11.93
C ASP A 188 -39.01 8.68 -11.47
N THR A 189 -39.23 7.46 -10.97
CA THR A 189 -40.47 7.03 -10.33
C THR A 189 -40.22 6.71 -8.86
N SER A 190 -41.27 6.65 -8.04
CA SER A 190 -41.09 6.28 -6.62
C SER A 190 -40.41 4.92 -6.42
N GLU A 191 -40.64 3.97 -7.30
CA GLU A 191 -40.07 2.61 -7.22
C GLU A 191 -38.58 2.64 -7.62
N THR A 192 -38.23 3.26 -8.75
CA THR A 192 -36.84 3.32 -9.21
C THR A 192 -35.99 4.21 -8.33
N ALA A 193 -36.55 5.28 -7.77
CA ALA A 193 -35.89 6.14 -6.80
C ALA A 193 -35.61 5.39 -5.48
N ALA A 194 -36.52 4.52 -5.02
CA ALA A 194 -36.30 3.68 -3.85
C ALA A 194 -35.11 2.71 -4.07
N VAL A 195 -35.06 2.03 -5.20
CA VAL A 195 -33.93 1.13 -5.54
C VAL A 195 -32.60 1.89 -5.63
N ALA A 196 -32.60 3.09 -6.22
CA ALA A 196 -31.39 3.92 -6.27
C ALA A 196 -30.95 4.36 -4.87
N GLN A 197 -31.89 4.65 -3.97
CA GLN A 197 -31.59 4.97 -2.56
C GLN A 197 -31.05 3.75 -1.81
N ASP A 198 -31.63 2.57 -2.00
CA ASP A 198 -31.15 1.34 -1.38
C ASP A 198 -29.72 1.01 -1.83
N LEU A 199 -29.39 1.20 -3.13
CA LEU A 199 -28.04 1.08 -3.65
C LEU A 199 -27.08 2.09 -3.02
N HIS A 200 -27.52 3.35 -2.87
CA HIS A 200 -26.73 4.39 -2.23
C HIS A 200 -26.43 4.05 -0.76
N ASP A 201 -27.46 3.76 0.02
CA ASP A 201 -27.32 3.47 1.45
C ASP A 201 -26.49 2.21 1.69
N GLY A 202 -26.68 1.18 0.88
CA GLY A 202 -25.87 -0.04 0.91
C GLY A 202 -24.40 0.24 0.62
N MET A 203 -24.09 1.06 -0.40
CA MET A 203 -22.71 1.45 -0.73
C MET A 203 -22.06 2.26 0.40
N VAL A 204 -22.77 3.21 0.99
CA VAL A 204 -22.31 4.01 2.15
C VAL A 204 -22.01 3.08 3.33
N GLN A 205 -22.95 2.20 3.68
CA GLN A 205 -22.77 1.25 4.80
C GLN A 205 -21.58 0.30 4.59
N LEU A 206 -21.43 -0.26 3.39
CA LEU A 206 -20.30 -1.14 3.07
C LEU A 206 -18.97 -0.38 3.10
N SER A 207 -18.96 0.89 2.69
CA SER A 207 -17.76 1.73 2.73
C SER A 207 -17.39 2.14 4.16
N MET A 208 -18.36 2.42 5.03
CA MET A 208 -18.14 2.72 6.45
C MET A 208 -17.52 1.54 7.23
N LYS A 209 -17.82 0.31 6.84
CA LYS A 209 -17.25 -0.90 7.46
C LYS A 209 -15.79 -1.16 7.05
N ARG A 210 -15.25 -0.39 6.09
CA ARG A 210 -13.90 -0.58 5.58
C ARG A 210 -12.87 0.10 6.45
N THR A 211 -11.86 -0.63 6.82
CA THR A 211 -10.64 -0.08 7.42
C THR A 211 -9.79 0.61 6.35
N GLY A 212 -9.35 1.82 6.63
CA GLY A 212 -8.41 2.54 5.75
C GLY A 212 -9.04 3.61 4.85
N ILE A 213 -10.38 3.84 4.93
CA ILE A 213 -11.09 4.91 4.20
C ILE A 213 -12.06 5.58 5.18
N THR A 214 -12.14 6.90 5.13
CA THR A 214 -13.19 7.67 5.80
C THR A 214 -14.33 7.91 4.82
N THR A 215 -15.54 7.53 5.18
CA THR A 215 -16.74 7.69 4.35
C THR A 215 -17.54 8.91 4.80
N VAL A 216 -17.99 9.72 3.84
CA VAL A 216 -18.86 10.89 4.06
C VAL A 216 -20.11 10.71 3.22
N ASP A 217 -21.26 10.78 3.87
CA ASP A 217 -22.57 10.70 3.21
C ASP A 217 -22.98 12.07 2.62
N THR A 218 -23.94 12.03 1.71
CA THR A 218 -24.49 13.13 0.89
C THR A 218 -24.69 14.44 1.65
N ALA A 219 -25.30 14.40 2.81
CA ALA A 219 -25.60 15.59 3.62
C ALA A 219 -24.35 16.37 4.08
N SER A 220 -23.19 15.74 4.05
CA SER A 220 -21.92 16.31 4.54
C SER A 220 -20.85 16.45 3.45
N VAL A 221 -21.11 15.96 2.22
CA VAL A 221 -20.13 15.95 1.12
C VAL A 221 -19.68 17.35 0.71
N GLU A 222 -20.59 18.32 0.68
CA GLU A 222 -20.25 19.70 0.33
C GLU A 222 -19.40 20.39 1.39
N ALA A 223 -19.65 20.08 2.67
CA ALA A 223 -18.98 20.70 3.81
C ALA A 223 -17.66 20.02 4.17
N THR A 224 -17.46 18.77 3.78
CA THR A 224 -16.28 17.98 4.16
C THR A 224 -15.32 17.81 2.99
N PRO A 225 -14.02 18.14 3.13
CA PRO A 225 -13.03 17.86 2.11
C PRO A 225 -12.93 16.36 1.85
N THR A 226 -13.35 15.91 0.68
CA THR A 226 -13.23 14.52 0.24
C THR A 226 -12.23 14.42 -0.91
N LEU A 227 -11.47 13.33 -0.96
CA LEU A 227 -10.53 13.05 -2.06
C LEU A 227 -11.29 12.51 -3.28
N PHE A 228 -12.24 11.62 -3.02
CA PHE A 228 -13.04 10.96 -4.05
C PHE A 228 -14.53 11.28 -3.88
N LEU A 229 -15.22 11.31 -5.03
CA LEU A 229 -16.69 11.31 -5.10
C LEU A 229 -17.17 10.07 -5.83
N VAL A 230 -18.27 9.50 -5.37
CA VAL A 230 -18.96 8.39 -6.02
C VAL A 230 -20.29 8.87 -6.56
N HIS A 231 -20.47 8.75 -7.88
CA HIS A 231 -21.71 8.99 -8.57
C HIS A 231 -22.35 7.66 -8.95
N GLY A 232 -23.66 7.51 -8.70
CA GLY A 232 -24.43 6.36 -9.11
C GLY A 232 -25.63 6.75 -9.97
N ARG A 233 -25.90 5.97 -11.02
CA ARG A 233 -27.06 6.15 -11.90
C ARG A 233 -27.72 4.82 -12.21
N LEU A 234 -28.98 4.68 -11.83
CA LEU A 234 -29.83 3.55 -12.15
C LEU A 234 -30.69 3.87 -13.40
N ARG A 235 -30.61 3.04 -14.44
CA ARG A 235 -31.50 3.09 -15.59
C ARG A 235 -32.35 1.83 -15.63
N VAL A 236 -33.66 2.03 -15.77
CA VAL A 236 -34.63 0.93 -15.83
C VAL A 236 -35.39 0.96 -17.14
N ALA A 237 -35.52 -0.18 -17.80
CA ALA A 237 -36.29 -0.35 -19.03
C ALA A 237 -37.07 -1.68 -18.97
N GLY A 238 -38.36 -1.58 -18.70
CA GLY A 238 -39.19 -2.76 -18.38
C GLY A 238 -38.67 -3.40 -17.11
N ASN A 239 -38.31 -4.66 -17.17
CA ASN A 239 -37.79 -5.44 -16.06
C ASN A 239 -36.25 -5.46 -15.96
N ARG A 240 -35.54 -4.80 -16.87
CA ARG A 240 -34.08 -4.74 -16.89
C ARG A 240 -33.57 -3.46 -16.24
N ALA A 241 -32.63 -3.62 -15.33
CA ALA A 241 -31.92 -2.51 -14.70
C ALA A 241 -30.45 -2.49 -15.14
N ARG A 242 -29.91 -1.27 -15.26
CA ARG A 242 -28.49 -1.01 -15.38
C ARG A 242 -28.07 0.01 -14.33
N PHE A 243 -27.22 -0.39 -13.41
CA PHE A 243 -26.61 0.50 -12.45
C PHE A 243 -25.21 0.88 -12.95
N THR A 244 -25.00 2.16 -13.17
CA THR A 244 -23.67 2.72 -13.54
C THR A 244 -23.11 3.48 -12.36
N VAL A 245 -21.90 3.16 -11.95
CA VAL A 245 -21.18 3.83 -10.88
C VAL A 245 -19.88 4.42 -11.40
N SER A 246 -19.52 5.62 -10.93
CA SER A 246 -18.30 6.33 -11.30
C SER A 246 -17.54 6.78 -10.07
N LEU A 247 -16.22 6.61 -10.07
CA LEU A 247 -15.29 7.18 -9.09
C LEU A 247 -14.64 8.42 -9.69
N ILE A 248 -14.78 9.55 -9.02
CA ILE A 248 -14.35 10.86 -9.50
C ILE A 248 -13.35 11.44 -8.50
N LEU A 249 -12.26 12.02 -9.01
CA LEU A 249 -11.31 12.78 -8.21
C LEU A 249 -11.87 14.19 -8.01
N ARG A 250 -12.19 14.55 -6.76
CA ARG A 250 -12.93 15.79 -6.46
C ARG A 250 -12.19 17.07 -6.83
N ARG A 251 -10.86 17.10 -6.71
CA ARG A 251 -10.06 18.32 -6.91
C ARG A 251 -10.22 18.95 -8.31
N ASP A 252 -10.42 18.12 -9.34
CA ASP A 252 -10.48 18.52 -10.74
C ASP A 252 -11.63 17.85 -11.51
N MET A 253 -12.51 17.13 -10.79
CA MET A 253 -13.66 16.40 -11.31
C MET A 253 -13.28 15.35 -12.38
N THR A 254 -12.04 14.84 -12.35
CA THR A 254 -11.59 13.79 -13.27
C THR A 254 -12.23 12.47 -12.92
N THR A 255 -12.91 11.83 -13.87
CA THR A 255 -13.43 10.48 -13.73
C THR A 255 -12.28 9.49 -13.80
N LEU A 256 -12.03 8.79 -12.70
CA LEU A 256 -10.98 7.78 -12.58
C LEU A 256 -11.44 6.42 -13.10
N TRP A 257 -12.70 6.11 -12.89
CA TRP A 257 -13.28 4.82 -13.24
C TRP A 257 -14.79 4.93 -13.39
N THR A 258 -15.35 4.14 -14.32
CA THR A 258 -16.79 3.97 -14.52
C THR A 258 -17.06 2.55 -14.93
N GLU A 259 -18.05 1.92 -14.30
CA GLU A 259 -18.50 0.56 -14.61
C GLU A 259 -20.02 0.48 -14.57
N SER A 260 -20.58 -0.48 -15.31
CA SER A 260 -22.02 -0.69 -15.38
C SER A 260 -22.34 -2.15 -15.05
N TYR A 261 -23.35 -2.35 -14.22
CA TYR A 261 -23.83 -3.63 -13.73
C TYR A 261 -25.28 -3.81 -14.19
N ASP A 262 -25.51 -4.87 -14.96
CA ASP A 262 -26.83 -5.20 -15.47
C ASP A 262 -27.48 -6.27 -14.58
N GLY A 263 -28.80 -6.17 -14.40
CA GLY A 263 -29.57 -7.17 -13.68
C GLY A 263 -31.07 -7.08 -13.98
N ASP A 264 -31.85 -7.88 -13.28
CA ASP A 264 -33.29 -7.95 -13.41
C ASP A 264 -33.97 -7.37 -12.18
N LEU A 265 -35.04 -6.62 -12.35
CA LEU A 265 -35.83 -5.98 -11.28
C LEU A 265 -37.11 -6.75 -10.93
N ASP A 266 -37.23 -8.02 -11.28
CA ASP A 266 -38.32 -8.87 -10.80
C ASP A 266 -38.38 -8.90 -9.27
N ASP A 267 -37.19 -8.89 -8.63
CA ASP A 267 -37.01 -8.69 -7.20
C ASP A 267 -35.96 -7.56 -6.97
N PRO A 268 -36.41 -6.33 -6.67
CA PRO A 268 -35.50 -5.19 -6.45
C PRO A 268 -34.49 -5.40 -5.31
N PHE A 269 -34.89 -6.13 -4.25
CA PHE A 269 -33.98 -6.41 -3.12
C PHE A 269 -32.91 -7.42 -3.52
N ALA A 270 -33.27 -8.46 -4.25
CA ALA A 270 -32.32 -9.43 -4.78
C ALA A 270 -31.31 -8.75 -5.72
N PHE A 271 -31.77 -7.82 -6.60
CA PHE A 271 -30.90 -7.02 -7.44
C PHE A 271 -29.87 -6.20 -6.66
N VAL A 272 -30.32 -5.51 -5.61
CA VAL A 272 -29.44 -4.70 -4.74
C VAL A 272 -28.42 -5.60 -4.04
N ASP A 273 -28.86 -6.70 -3.42
CA ASP A 273 -28.03 -7.64 -2.68
C ASP A 273 -26.96 -8.32 -3.58
N GLU A 274 -27.30 -8.60 -4.82
CA GLU A 274 -26.39 -9.21 -5.80
C GLU A 274 -25.29 -8.24 -6.27
N ILE A 275 -25.65 -6.98 -6.54
CA ILE A 275 -24.75 -5.99 -7.14
C ILE A 275 -23.82 -5.33 -6.13
N LEU A 276 -24.31 -5.00 -4.94
CA LEU A 276 -23.57 -4.22 -3.93
C LEU A 276 -22.19 -4.80 -3.57
N PRO A 277 -22.02 -6.12 -3.35
CA PRO A 277 -20.70 -6.69 -3.05
C PRO A 277 -19.68 -6.45 -4.16
N THR A 278 -20.10 -6.64 -5.41
CA THR A 278 -19.24 -6.48 -6.60
C THR A 278 -18.83 -5.03 -6.78
N VAL A 279 -19.79 -4.10 -6.81
CA VAL A 279 -19.53 -2.65 -6.94
C VAL A 279 -18.62 -2.16 -5.82
N SER A 280 -18.90 -2.62 -4.59
CA SER A 280 -18.11 -2.25 -3.41
C SER A 280 -16.66 -2.76 -3.53
N SER A 281 -16.45 -3.97 -4.03
CA SER A 281 -15.12 -4.54 -4.27
C SER A 281 -14.36 -3.76 -5.35
N ASP A 282 -15.01 -3.46 -6.47
CA ASP A 282 -14.40 -2.73 -7.58
C ASP A 282 -14.01 -1.32 -7.17
N LEU A 283 -14.88 -0.59 -6.48
CA LEU A 283 -14.60 0.74 -5.95
C LEU A 283 -13.37 0.72 -5.01
N ARG A 284 -13.26 -0.30 -4.16
CA ARG A 284 -12.09 -0.48 -3.30
C ARG A 284 -10.81 -0.66 -4.11
N MET A 285 -10.84 -1.50 -5.14
CA MET A 285 -9.65 -1.75 -5.96
C MET A 285 -9.20 -0.49 -6.69
N GLN A 286 -10.14 0.31 -7.22
CA GLN A 286 -9.83 1.56 -7.90
C GLN A 286 -9.21 2.60 -6.97
N THR A 287 -9.71 2.72 -5.73
CA THR A 287 -9.13 3.64 -4.72
C THR A 287 -7.71 3.21 -4.34
N ILE A 288 -7.46 1.91 -4.12
CA ILE A 288 -6.12 1.38 -3.81
C ILE A 288 -5.17 1.61 -4.99
N GLN A 289 -5.62 1.37 -6.22
CA GLN A 289 -4.80 1.54 -7.42
C GLN A 289 -4.42 3.01 -7.65
N TYR A 290 -5.37 3.92 -7.46
CA TYR A 290 -5.10 5.36 -7.56
C TYR A 290 -4.06 5.81 -6.52
N ASP A 291 -4.26 5.48 -5.25
CA ASP A 291 -3.32 5.85 -4.19
C ASP A 291 -1.95 5.21 -4.39
N GLY A 292 -1.90 3.95 -4.78
CA GLY A 292 -0.64 3.28 -5.10
C GLY A 292 0.13 3.97 -6.23
N ASN A 293 -0.57 4.39 -7.29
CA ASN A 293 0.04 5.13 -8.40
C ASN A 293 0.50 6.53 -7.98
N ARG A 294 -0.33 7.25 -7.24
CA ARG A 294 0.00 8.59 -6.71
C ARG A 294 1.26 8.57 -5.84
N LEU A 295 1.44 7.52 -5.06
CA LEU A 295 2.54 7.38 -4.11
C LEU A 295 3.78 6.68 -4.72
N ALA A 296 3.68 6.13 -5.93
CA ALA A 296 4.74 5.31 -6.54
C ALA A 296 6.09 6.04 -6.71
N HIS A 297 6.04 7.35 -6.91
CA HIS A 297 7.24 8.16 -7.17
C HIS A 297 7.89 8.73 -5.90
N LEU A 298 7.22 8.58 -4.74
CA LEU A 298 7.71 9.09 -3.47
C LEU A 298 8.59 8.05 -2.78
N LYS A 299 9.59 8.49 -2.01
CA LYS A 299 10.38 7.58 -1.17
C LYS A 299 9.59 7.20 0.09
N ASN A 300 9.83 6.02 0.66
CA ASN A 300 9.17 5.59 1.91
C ASN A 300 9.42 6.57 3.09
N SER A 301 10.55 7.25 3.10
CA SER A 301 10.89 8.27 4.10
C SER A 301 10.00 9.52 4.07
N GLN A 302 9.31 9.76 2.96
CA GLN A 302 8.45 10.93 2.73
C GLN A 302 6.97 10.66 3.04
N LEU A 303 6.62 9.41 3.33
CA LEU A 303 5.26 8.95 3.47
C LEU A 303 4.86 8.82 4.94
N SER A 304 3.63 9.22 5.25
CA SER A 304 2.97 8.93 6.52
C SER A 304 2.66 7.43 6.65
N VAL A 305 2.32 6.98 7.85
CA VAL A 305 1.94 5.58 8.11
C VAL A 305 0.80 5.11 7.20
N SER A 306 -0.24 5.93 7.04
CA SER A 306 -1.38 5.60 6.15
C SER A 306 -0.98 5.56 4.67
N GLU A 307 -0.11 6.47 4.23
CA GLU A 307 0.39 6.47 2.84
C GLU A 307 1.33 5.29 2.56
N LEU A 308 2.15 4.88 3.53
CA LEU A 308 2.97 3.67 3.42
C LEU A 308 2.10 2.42 3.27
N ARG A 309 0.99 2.32 4.03
CA ARG A 309 0.00 1.24 3.84
C ARG A 309 -0.67 1.29 2.48
N ALA A 310 -1.11 2.46 2.04
CA ALA A 310 -1.73 2.66 0.72
C ALA A 310 -0.76 2.30 -0.42
N ARG A 311 0.50 2.72 -0.31
CA ARG A 311 1.57 2.34 -1.24
C ARG A 311 1.77 0.83 -1.28
N ALA A 312 1.90 0.18 -0.12
CA ALA A 312 2.07 -1.26 -0.04
C ALA A 312 0.89 -2.01 -0.68
N ALA A 313 -0.35 -1.59 -0.38
CA ALA A 313 -1.55 -2.15 -1.00
C ALA A 313 -1.53 -2.02 -2.53
N GLY A 314 -1.19 -0.84 -3.07
CA GLY A 314 -1.05 -0.63 -4.51
C GLY A 314 0.07 -1.46 -5.15
N LEU A 315 1.18 -1.66 -4.45
CA LEU A 315 2.29 -2.51 -4.91
C LEU A 315 1.89 -3.98 -4.98
N PHE A 316 1.12 -4.49 -4.00
CA PHE A 316 0.64 -5.87 -4.02
C PHE A 316 -0.31 -6.16 -5.18
N LEU A 317 -1.06 -5.16 -5.67
CA LEU A 317 -1.91 -5.32 -6.87
C LEU A 317 -1.10 -5.62 -8.14
N LYS A 318 0.19 -5.25 -8.21
CA LYS A 318 1.04 -5.52 -9.38
C LYS A 318 1.41 -6.99 -9.53
N GLN A 319 1.26 -7.80 -8.48
CA GLN A 319 1.49 -9.24 -8.49
C GLN A 319 2.86 -9.66 -9.07
N THR A 320 3.93 -8.92 -8.69
CA THR A 320 5.32 -9.24 -9.03
C THR A 320 6.17 -9.37 -7.77
N LEU A 321 7.20 -10.22 -7.79
CA LEU A 321 8.08 -10.39 -6.61
C LEU A 321 8.73 -9.07 -6.18
N PRO A 322 9.31 -8.23 -7.07
CA PRO A 322 9.84 -6.94 -6.66
C PRO A 322 8.80 -6.02 -6.00
N SER A 323 7.54 -6.03 -6.49
CA SER A 323 6.48 -5.21 -5.90
C SER A 323 6.04 -5.70 -4.52
N TRP A 324 6.09 -7.01 -4.27
CA TRP A 324 5.86 -7.57 -2.95
C TRP A 324 6.97 -7.20 -1.96
N GLU A 325 8.24 -7.24 -2.40
CA GLU A 325 9.40 -6.84 -1.60
C GLU A 325 9.36 -5.35 -1.24
N GLU A 326 9.06 -4.50 -2.22
CA GLU A 326 8.92 -3.06 -2.00
C GLU A 326 7.73 -2.72 -1.09
N GLY A 327 6.61 -3.42 -1.25
CA GLY A 327 5.44 -3.28 -0.39
C GLY A 327 5.73 -3.69 1.06
N TYR A 328 6.45 -4.79 1.26
CA TYR A 328 6.90 -5.20 2.59
C TYR A 328 7.82 -4.15 3.23
N ALA A 329 8.79 -3.61 2.49
CA ALA A 329 9.68 -2.56 2.99
C ALA A 329 8.91 -1.28 3.37
N ALA A 330 7.82 -0.96 2.66
CA ALA A 330 6.96 0.16 3.03
C ALA A 330 6.22 -0.11 4.36
N LEU A 331 5.71 -1.33 4.58
CA LEU A 331 5.05 -1.71 5.82
C LEU A 331 6.01 -1.79 7.00
N ASP A 332 7.22 -2.29 6.78
CA ASP A 332 8.26 -2.29 7.81
C ASP A 332 8.57 -0.87 8.27
N ARG A 333 8.67 0.07 7.32
CA ARG A 333 8.81 1.49 7.65
C ARG A 333 7.59 2.04 8.38
N ALA A 334 6.36 1.65 8.02
CA ALA A 334 5.15 2.08 8.70
C ALA A 334 5.14 1.65 10.18
N VAL A 335 5.53 0.41 10.46
CA VAL A 335 5.64 -0.12 11.83
C VAL A 335 6.75 0.58 12.61
N LEU A 336 7.89 0.92 11.98
CA LEU A 336 8.93 1.71 12.62
C LEU A 336 8.43 3.11 13.03
N LEU A 337 7.58 3.75 12.21
CA LEU A 337 6.99 5.06 12.51
C LEU A 337 5.88 4.98 13.56
N SER A 338 5.14 3.89 13.61
CA SER A 338 4.04 3.67 14.55
C SER A 338 3.99 2.20 14.98
N PRO A 339 4.76 1.80 16.02
CA PRO A 339 4.89 0.41 16.43
C PRO A 339 3.60 -0.25 16.93
N LYS A 340 2.56 0.55 17.18
CA LYS A 340 1.24 0.09 17.64
C LYS A 340 0.14 0.27 16.58
N ASP A 341 0.46 0.65 15.35
CA ASP A 341 -0.54 0.73 14.30
C ASP A 341 -0.98 -0.68 13.88
N GLY A 342 -2.11 -1.13 14.42
CA GLY A 342 -2.60 -2.50 14.27
C GLY A 342 -2.78 -2.93 12.81
N MET A 343 -3.19 -2.01 11.92
CA MET A 343 -3.33 -2.31 10.51
C MET A 343 -1.95 -2.54 9.84
N SER A 344 -0.94 -1.71 10.12
CA SER A 344 0.42 -1.88 9.59
C SER A 344 1.04 -3.19 10.07
N LEU A 345 0.86 -3.54 11.35
CA LEU A 345 1.32 -4.80 11.92
C LEU A 345 0.70 -6.00 11.21
N ALA A 346 -0.64 -6.01 11.04
CA ALA A 346 -1.33 -7.10 10.37
C ALA A 346 -0.93 -7.22 8.88
N MET A 347 -0.82 -6.10 8.16
CA MET A 347 -0.37 -6.09 6.76
C MET A 347 1.08 -6.57 6.63
N ARG A 348 1.98 -6.16 7.54
CA ARG A 348 3.38 -6.62 7.58
C ARG A 348 3.45 -8.11 7.84
N ALA A 349 2.76 -8.60 8.85
CA ALA A 349 2.71 -10.01 9.20
C ALA A 349 2.24 -10.88 8.02
N GLN A 350 1.13 -10.50 7.38
CA GLN A 350 0.58 -11.22 6.23
C GLN A 350 1.51 -11.18 5.02
N SER A 351 2.11 -10.02 4.72
CA SER A 351 3.02 -9.90 3.58
C SER A 351 4.31 -10.71 3.77
N ARG A 352 4.81 -10.84 5.01
CA ARG A 352 5.96 -11.69 5.33
C ARG A 352 5.65 -13.17 5.09
N LEU A 353 4.48 -13.64 5.50
CA LEU A 353 4.03 -15.01 5.22
C LEU A 353 3.89 -15.27 3.71
N ASN A 354 3.27 -14.34 2.99
CA ASN A 354 3.10 -14.45 1.54
C ASN A 354 4.45 -14.44 0.79
N LEU A 355 5.39 -13.58 1.17
CA LEU A 355 6.73 -13.54 0.58
C LEU A 355 7.50 -14.84 0.82
N ALA A 356 7.40 -15.42 2.03
CA ALA A 356 8.01 -16.72 2.33
C ALA A 356 7.43 -17.80 1.40
N ASN A 357 6.10 -17.85 1.24
CA ASN A 357 5.46 -18.79 0.33
C ASN A 357 5.90 -18.56 -1.14
N ILE A 358 5.87 -17.31 -1.61
CA ILE A 358 6.27 -16.96 -2.98
C ILE A 358 7.71 -17.40 -3.27
N ARG A 359 8.61 -17.25 -2.29
CA ARG A 359 10.03 -17.60 -2.41
C ARG A 359 10.36 -19.06 -2.11
N PHE A 360 9.37 -19.88 -1.72
CA PHE A 360 9.58 -21.22 -1.17
C PHE A 360 10.55 -21.24 0.04
N GLN A 361 10.49 -20.23 0.87
CA GLN A 361 11.29 -20.11 2.08
C GLN A 361 10.52 -20.60 3.31
N THR A 362 11.19 -21.38 4.13
CA THR A 362 10.67 -21.73 5.47
C THR A 362 11.12 -20.66 6.45
N LEU A 363 10.18 -20.03 7.13
CA LEU A 363 10.48 -19.10 8.22
C LEU A 363 10.94 -19.87 9.46
N SER A 364 11.89 -19.29 10.18
CA SER A 364 12.38 -19.84 11.45
C SER A 364 11.35 -19.65 12.58
N GLU A 365 11.46 -20.43 13.64
CA GLU A 365 10.60 -20.30 14.83
C GLU A 365 10.56 -18.88 15.44
N PRO A 366 11.71 -18.16 15.58
CA PRO A 366 11.70 -16.79 16.05
C PRO A 366 10.90 -15.84 15.11
N GLU A 367 11.03 -16.00 13.79
CA GLU A 367 10.29 -15.18 12.81
C GLU A 367 8.78 -15.45 12.88
N LEU A 368 8.37 -16.70 13.03
CA LEU A 368 6.97 -17.05 13.20
C LEU A 368 6.41 -16.51 14.52
N THR A 369 7.20 -16.53 15.59
CA THR A 369 6.83 -15.97 16.90
C THR A 369 6.64 -14.46 16.81
N GLU A 370 7.53 -13.73 16.13
CA GLU A 370 7.41 -12.29 15.90
C GLU A 370 6.13 -11.95 15.14
N ILE A 371 5.81 -12.69 14.07
CA ILE A 371 4.56 -12.56 13.32
C ILE A 371 3.34 -12.73 14.23
N GLY A 372 3.37 -13.74 15.11
CA GLY A 372 2.30 -13.97 16.09
C GLY A 372 2.11 -12.78 17.04
N GLN A 373 3.21 -12.25 17.58
CA GLN A 373 3.21 -11.07 18.46
C GLN A 373 2.67 -9.83 17.75
N ASP A 374 3.08 -9.56 16.51
CA ASP A 374 2.54 -8.48 15.70
C ASP A 374 1.01 -8.59 15.57
N LEU A 375 0.50 -9.78 15.31
CA LEU A 375 -0.94 -10.02 15.16
C LEU A 375 -1.70 -9.89 16.48
N ASP A 376 -1.13 -10.26 17.61
CA ASP A 376 -1.75 -10.09 18.92
C ASP A 376 -1.85 -8.59 19.27
N VAL A 377 -0.81 -7.81 19.01
CA VAL A 377 -0.85 -6.34 19.15
C VAL A 377 -1.86 -5.75 18.17
N ALA A 378 -1.89 -6.22 16.92
CA ALA A 378 -2.83 -5.72 15.90
C ALA A 378 -4.30 -5.91 16.34
N ILE A 379 -4.65 -7.05 16.93
CA ILE A 379 -6.00 -7.31 17.47
C ILE A 379 -6.34 -6.34 18.62
N ALA A 380 -5.40 -6.09 19.53
CA ALA A 380 -5.62 -5.21 20.66
C ALA A 380 -5.85 -3.75 20.21
N GLU A 381 -5.09 -3.28 19.22
CA GLU A 381 -5.12 -1.88 18.74
C GLU A 381 -6.20 -1.63 17.66
N ALA A 382 -6.64 -2.67 16.92
CA ALA A 382 -7.64 -2.55 15.86
C ALA A 382 -8.73 -3.64 15.96
N PRO A 383 -9.50 -3.71 17.07
CA PRO A 383 -10.45 -4.79 17.32
C PRO A 383 -11.67 -4.81 16.39
N ASN A 384 -11.89 -3.74 15.62
CA ASN A 384 -13.00 -3.61 14.66
C ASN A 384 -12.55 -3.77 13.20
N SER A 385 -11.33 -4.27 12.96
CA SER A 385 -10.81 -4.47 11.61
C SER A 385 -11.05 -5.90 11.11
N ASP A 386 -11.79 -6.03 10.00
CA ASP A 386 -11.98 -7.29 9.28
C ASP A 386 -10.65 -7.91 8.83
N PHE A 387 -9.75 -7.09 8.32
CA PHE A 387 -8.45 -7.52 7.82
C PHE A 387 -7.54 -8.08 8.93
N VAL A 388 -7.55 -7.47 10.12
CA VAL A 388 -6.70 -7.90 11.24
C VAL A 388 -7.11 -9.30 11.72
N PHE A 389 -8.41 -9.57 11.85
CA PHE A 389 -8.91 -10.91 12.19
C PHE A 389 -8.64 -11.91 11.08
N TRP A 390 -8.81 -11.52 9.82
CA TRP A 390 -8.46 -12.37 8.69
C TRP A 390 -6.97 -12.75 8.70
N ALA A 391 -6.06 -11.79 8.92
CA ALA A 391 -4.62 -12.03 8.95
C ALA A 391 -4.24 -12.99 10.10
N ARG A 392 -4.83 -12.83 11.30
CA ARG A 392 -4.60 -13.77 12.41
C ARG A 392 -5.21 -15.13 12.12
N GLY A 393 -6.39 -15.18 11.51
CA GLY A 393 -7.00 -16.43 11.06
C GLY A 393 -6.12 -17.19 10.06
N ALA A 394 -5.49 -16.48 9.11
CA ALA A 394 -4.53 -17.04 8.17
C ALA A 394 -3.28 -17.60 8.88
N TYR A 395 -2.74 -16.88 9.84
CA TYR A 395 -1.60 -17.34 10.65
C TYR A 395 -1.95 -18.58 11.47
N ARG A 396 -3.09 -18.58 12.18
CA ARG A 396 -3.58 -19.73 12.93
C ARG A 396 -3.79 -20.96 12.05
N LEU A 397 -4.37 -20.78 10.87
CA LEU A 397 -4.65 -21.86 9.93
C LEU A 397 -3.38 -22.43 9.31
N ARG A 398 -2.53 -21.57 8.77
CA ARG A 398 -1.39 -21.96 7.93
C ARG A 398 -0.15 -22.31 8.73
N VAL A 399 0.08 -21.63 9.87
CA VAL A 399 1.27 -21.77 10.70
C VAL A 399 1.00 -22.65 11.92
N LEU A 400 0.03 -22.27 12.76
CA LEU A 400 -0.23 -22.93 14.04
C LEU A 400 -1.07 -24.20 13.92
N ARG A 401 -1.76 -24.40 12.79
CA ARG A 401 -2.75 -25.49 12.61
C ARG A 401 -3.88 -25.46 13.65
N ASP A 402 -4.14 -24.29 14.22
CA ASP A 402 -5.28 -24.06 15.11
C ASP A 402 -6.56 -23.83 14.28
N LEU A 403 -7.17 -24.92 13.83
CA LEU A 403 -8.37 -24.87 12.98
C LEU A 403 -9.55 -24.23 13.70
N LYS A 404 -9.69 -24.41 15.02
CA LYS A 404 -10.77 -23.82 15.80
C LYS A 404 -10.60 -22.32 15.96
N GLY A 405 -9.41 -21.87 16.33
CA GLY A 405 -9.09 -20.45 16.45
C GLY A 405 -9.18 -19.73 15.10
N ALA A 406 -8.71 -20.38 14.02
CA ALA A 406 -8.87 -19.85 12.67
C ALA A 406 -10.34 -19.68 12.27
N ALA A 407 -11.18 -20.69 12.50
CA ALA A 407 -12.63 -20.62 12.23
C ALA A 407 -13.30 -19.45 12.99
N ALA A 408 -12.93 -19.26 14.26
CA ALA A 408 -13.47 -18.16 15.06
C ALA A 408 -13.05 -16.77 14.51
N ASP A 409 -11.79 -16.61 14.10
CA ASP A 409 -11.30 -15.36 13.51
C ASP A 409 -11.93 -15.07 12.14
N ILE A 410 -12.09 -16.09 11.30
CA ILE A 410 -12.74 -15.97 10.00
C ILE A 410 -14.19 -15.51 10.16
N GLU A 411 -14.93 -16.14 11.09
CA GLU A 411 -16.33 -15.76 11.37
C GLU A 411 -16.43 -14.35 11.95
N HIS A 412 -15.45 -13.93 12.78
CA HIS A 412 -15.39 -12.57 13.29
C HIS A 412 -15.13 -11.55 12.16
N SER A 413 -14.17 -11.81 11.29
CA SER A 413 -13.88 -10.99 10.10
C SER A 413 -15.14 -10.85 9.22
N ARG A 414 -15.83 -11.97 8.94
CA ARG A 414 -17.06 -12.00 8.13
C ARG A 414 -18.21 -11.19 8.74
N ARG A 415 -18.36 -11.20 10.06
CA ARG A 415 -19.37 -10.37 10.75
C ARG A 415 -19.09 -8.87 10.64
N ILE A 416 -17.81 -8.47 10.70
CA ILE A 416 -17.42 -7.07 10.52
C ILE A 416 -17.69 -6.64 9.08
N ASN A 417 -17.23 -7.42 8.10
CA ASN A 417 -17.37 -7.10 6.69
C ASN A 417 -17.72 -8.33 5.84
N PRO A 418 -19.02 -8.57 5.60
CA PRO A 418 -19.48 -9.73 4.83
C PRO A 418 -19.00 -9.75 3.38
N THR A 419 -18.60 -8.61 2.81
CA THR A 419 -18.16 -8.47 1.42
C THR A 419 -16.66 -8.60 1.23
N PHE A 420 -15.89 -8.79 2.30
CA PHE A 420 -14.46 -9.00 2.22
C PHE A 420 -14.14 -10.41 1.69
N LEU A 421 -13.73 -10.51 0.43
CA LEU A 421 -13.50 -11.80 -0.25
C LEU A 421 -12.33 -12.62 0.32
N GLY A 422 -11.43 -12.01 1.10
CA GLY A 422 -10.28 -12.73 1.69
C GLY A 422 -10.69 -13.89 2.61
N PHE A 423 -11.88 -13.86 3.23
CA PHE A 423 -12.33 -14.98 4.05
C PHE A 423 -12.65 -16.25 3.24
N VAL A 424 -12.98 -16.13 1.94
CA VAL A 424 -13.28 -17.28 1.08
C VAL A 424 -12.07 -18.19 0.96
N ASP A 425 -10.86 -17.61 0.81
CA ASP A 425 -9.62 -18.37 0.77
C ASP A 425 -9.44 -19.23 2.02
N LEU A 426 -9.64 -18.61 3.18
CA LEU A 426 -9.43 -19.28 4.46
C LEU A 426 -10.51 -20.32 4.76
N LEU A 427 -11.79 -20.04 4.45
CA LEU A 427 -12.89 -21.02 4.59
C LEU A 427 -12.64 -22.24 3.71
N THR A 428 -12.20 -22.01 2.48
CA THR A 428 -11.86 -23.08 1.54
C THR A 428 -10.69 -23.91 2.04
N GLN A 429 -9.61 -23.27 2.51
CA GLN A 429 -8.45 -23.96 3.06
C GLN A 429 -8.79 -24.72 4.35
N LEU A 430 -9.60 -24.13 5.22
CA LEU A 430 -10.10 -24.78 6.44
C LEU A 430 -10.86 -26.06 6.09
N ALA A 431 -11.79 -25.99 5.12
CA ALA A 431 -12.56 -27.13 4.67
C ALA A 431 -11.69 -28.24 4.08
N LEU A 432 -10.64 -27.88 3.32
CA LEU A 432 -9.68 -28.86 2.79
C LEU A 432 -8.88 -29.54 3.90
N LEU A 433 -8.41 -28.77 4.90
CA LEU A 433 -7.68 -29.32 6.06
C LEU A 433 -8.58 -30.20 6.95
N GLU A 434 -9.87 -29.93 6.99
CA GLU A 434 -10.86 -30.79 7.65
C GLU A 434 -11.26 -32.02 6.81
N SER A 435 -10.63 -32.23 5.64
CA SER A 435 -10.99 -33.29 4.68
C SER A 435 -12.43 -33.20 4.18
N LYS A 436 -12.95 -31.99 3.97
CA LYS A 436 -14.31 -31.68 3.50
C LYS A 436 -14.28 -30.97 2.13
N PRO A 437 -13.81 -31.62 1.04
CA PRO A 437 -13.57 -30.95 -0.23
C PRO A 437 -14.85 -30.37 -0.86
N GLN A 438 -16.02 -30.96 -0.62
CA GLN A 438 -17.28 -30.44 -1.10
C GLN A 438 -17.64 -29.09 -0.46
N LYS A 439 -17.36 -28.91 0.86
CA LYS A 439 -17.53 -27.62 1.53
C LYS A 439 -16.54 -26.57 1.00
N ALA A 440 -15.34 -26.99 0.60
CA ALA A 440 -14.38 -26.11 -0.03
C ALA A 440 -14.89 -25.59 -1.38
N VAL A 441 -15.51 -26.46 -2.20
CA VAL A 441 -16.15 -26.08 -3.47
C VAL A 441 -17.34 -25.13 -3.24
N GLU A 442 -18.18 -25.41 -2.25
CA GLU A 442 -19.32 -24.53 -1.88
C GLU A 442 -18.84 -23.12 -1.50
N ALA A 443 -17.73 -23.02 -0.74
CA ALA A 443 -17.16 -21.73 -0.36
C ALA A 443 -16.70 -20.90 -1.58
N LEU A 444 -16.25 -21.56 -2.67
CA LEU A 444 -15.82 -20.87 -3.89
C LEU A 444 -16.97 -20.17 -4.62
N ALA A 445 -18.23 -20.53 -4.37
CA ALA A 445 -19.36 -19.88 -5.03
C ALA A 445 -19.38 -18.36 -4.84
N SER A 446 -18.85 -17.87 -3.72
CA SER A 446 -18.69 -16.43 -3.45
C SER A 446 -17.66 -15.73 -4.35
N TYR A 447 -16.76 -16.48 -5.04
CA TYR A 447 -15.82 -15.91 -6.01
C TYR A 447 -16.40 -15.69 -7.40
N VAL A 448 -17.45 -16.40 -7.75
CA VAL A 448 -18.08 -16.33 -9.08
C VAL A 448 -18.62 -14.92 -9.38
N GLN A 449 -18.89 -14.13 -8.34
CA GLN A 449 -19.35 -12.75 -8.45
C GLN A 449 -18.22 -11.72 -8.56
N SER A 450 -16.95 -12.15 -8.63
CA SER A 450 -15.85 -11.19 -8.78
C SER A 450 -15.80 -10.60 -10.18
N SER A 451 -15.57 -9.28 -10.24
CA SER A 451 -15.49 -8.50 -11.48
C SER A 451 -14.36 -8.99 -12.41
N SER A 452 -14.56 -8.79 -13.73
CA SER A 452 -13.51 -9.04 -14.74
C SER A 452 -12.25 -8.19 -14.53
N ASN A 453 -12.35 -7.09 -13.79
CA ASN A 453 -11.27 -6.15 -13.49
C ASN A 453 -10.54 -6.44 -12.17
N ASP A 454 -10.81 -7.57 -11.52
CA ASP A 454 -10.13 -7.96 -10.28
C ASP A 454 -8.64 -8.26 -10.53
N PRO A 455 -7.71 -7.50 -9.93
CA PRO A 455 -6.26 -7.73 -10.07
C PRO A 455 -5.82 -9.12 -9.61
N PHE A 456 -6.56 -9.73 -8.67
CA PHE A 456 -6.29 -11.05 -8.13
C PHE A 456 -7.01 -12.18 -8.90
N ARG A 457 -7.71 -11.88 -10.00
CA ARG A 457 -8.47 -12.87 -10.76
C ARG A 457 -7.63 -14.10 -11.13
N VAL A 458 -6.40 -13.89 -11.58
CA VAL A 458 -5.51 -15.01 -11.97
C VAL A 458 -5.14 -15.87 -10.75
N THR A 459 -4.82 -15.24 -9.62
CA THR A 459 -4.52 -15.94 -8.36
C THR A 459 -5.74 -16.75 -7.88
N ARG A 460 -6.93 -16.16 -7.95
CA ARG A 460 -8.18 -16.85 -7.58
C ARG A 460 -8.53 -18.00 -8.49
N LEU A 461 -8.37 -17.85 -9.82
CA LEU A 461 -8.55 -18.94 -10.78
C LEU A 461 -7.59 -20.10 -10.52
N ALA A 462 -6.31 -19.78 -10.26
CA ALA A 462 -5.31 -20.80 -9.93
C ALA A 462 -5.66 -21.53 -8.62
N PHE A 463 -6.08 -20.79 -7.60
CA PHE A 463 -6.55 -21.34 -6.33
C PHE A 463 -7.79 -22.22 -6.53
N THR A 464 -8.79 -21.74 -7.23
CA THR A 464 -10.02 -22.45 -7.55
C THR A 464 -9.74 -23.76 -8.30
N SER A 465 -8.81 -23.74 -9.26
CA SER A 465 -8.38 -24.96 -9.98
C SER A 465 -7.81 -26.00 -9.02
N ARG A 466 -6.97 -25.59 -8.06
CA ARG A 466 -6.38 -26.51 -7.05
C ARG A 466 -7.45 -27.11 -6.13
N VAL A 467 -8.43 -26.30 -5.72
CA VAL A 467 -9.56 -26.80 -4.92
C VAL A 467 -10.38 -27.84 -5.68
N TYR A 468 -10.68 -27.60 -6.95
CA TYR A 468 -11.36 -28.60 -7.79
C TYR A 468 -10.52 -29.86 -8.00
N LEU A 469 -9.19 -29.74 -8.15
CA LEU A 469 -8.30 -30.91 -8.20
C LEU A 469 -8.38 -31.73 -6.90
N ALA A 470 -8.36 -31.06 -5.75
CA ALA A 470 -8.48 -31.71 -4.44
C ALA A 470 -9.87 -32.36 -4.22
N ALA A 471 -10.92 -31.77 -4.78
CA ALA A 471 -12.28 -32.29 -4.73
C ALA A 471 -12.56 -33.40 -5.76
N GLY A 472 -11.64 -33.65 -6.69
CA GLY A 472 -11.83 -34.65 -7.76
C GLY A 472 -12.65 -34.15 -8.95
N ASP A 473 -13.06 -32.88 -8.98
CA ASP A 473 -13.74 -32.28 -10.11
C ASP A 473 -12.71 -31.80 -11.16
N TYR A 474 -12.15 -32.75 -11.87
CA TYR A 474 -11.10 -32.49 -12.85
C TYR A 474 -11.57 -31.66 -14.04
N ALA A 475 -12.89 -31.72 -14.37
CA ALA A 475 -13.46 -30.94 -15.47
C ALA A 475 -13.41 -29.43 -15.13
N MET A 476 -13.90 -29.04 -13.99
CA MET A 476 -13.86 -27.65 -13.52
C MET A 476 -12.43 -27.18 -13.22
N ALA A 477 -11.59 -28.04 -12.66
CA ALA A 477 -10.17 -27.76 -12.49
C ALA A 477 -9.49 -27.39 -13.81
N ARG A 478 -9.80 -28.12 -14.90
CA ARG A 478 -9.25 -27.84 -16.23
C ARG A 478 -9.75 -26.51 -16.80
N VAL A 479 -11.04 -26.21 -16.67
CA VAL A 479 -11.61 -24.93 -17.15
C VAL A 479 -10.90 -23.74 -16.50
N THR A 480 -10.80 -23.76 -15.17
CA THR A 480 -10.20 -22.66 -14.41
C THR A 480 -8.69 -22.56 -14.61
N ALA A 481 -7.98 -23.69 -14.75
CA ALA A 481 -6.54 -23.68 -15.06
C ALA A 481 -6.23 -23.16 -16.48
N LEU A 482 -7.07 -23.48 -17.46
CA LEU A 482 -6.96 -22.95 -18.81
C LEU A 482 -7.11 -21.44 -18.81
N GLU A 483 -8.18 -20.93 -18.20
CA GLU A 483 -8.44 -19.49 -18.11
C GLU A 483 -7.31 -18.75 -17.40
N ALA A 484 -6.82 -19.25 -16.26
CA ALA A 484 -5.69 -18.66 -15.55
C ALA A 484 -4.42 -18.58 -16.41
N ALA A 485 -4.09 -19.67 -17.11
CA ALA A 485 -2.92 -19.73 -17.97
C ALA A 485 -3.05 -18.87 -19.24
N ASP A 486 -4.26 -18.69 -19.77
CA ASP A 486 -4.50 -17.83 -20.93
C ASP A 486 -4.43 -16.34 -20.55
N LEU A 487 -4.81 -15.96 -19.33
CA LEU A 487 -4.66 -14.60 -18.81
C LEU A 487 -3.20 -14.21 -18.51
N ARG A 488 -2.35 -15.18 -18.11
CA ARG A 488 -0.90 -14.98 -17.91
C ARG A 488 -0.09 -16.10 -18.58
N PRO A 489 0.02 -16.09 -19.92
CA PRO A 489 0.67 -17.17 -20.66
C PRO A 489 2.17 -17.32 -20.38
N THR A 490 2.82 -16.28 -19.85
CA THR A 490 4.24 -16.27 -19.49
C THR A 490 4.53 -16.78 -18.06
N ASP A 491 3.49 -17.12 -17.29
CA ASP A 491 3.66 -17.71 -15.96
C ASP A 491 3.83 -19.22 -16.07
N ARG A 492 5.05 -19.70 -15.80
CA ARG A 492 5.41 -21.11 -15.87
C ARG A 492 4.56 -21.98 -14.94
N GLY A 493 4.28 -21.51 -13.72
CA GLY A 493 3.48 -22.25 -12.74
C GLY A 493 2.06 -22.49 -13.23
N LEU A 494 1.43 -21.50 -13.86
CA LEU A 494 0.10 -21.65 -14.44
C LEU A 494 0.08 -22.63 -15.63
N GLN A 495 1.13 -22.65 -16.45
CA GLN A 495 1.25 -23.66 -17.51
C GLN A 495 1.38 -25.08 -16.93
N LEU A 496 2.05 -25.25 -15.80
CA LEU A 496 2.15 -26.54 -15.13
C LEU A 496 0.84 -26.95 -14.45
N LEU A 497 0.10 -26.02 -13.84
CA LEU A 497 -1.25 -26.28 -13.32
C LEU A 497 -2.20 -26.72 -14.44
N LYS A 498 -2.15 -26.03 -15.59
CA LYS A 498 -2.87 -26.42 -16.81
C LYS A 498 -2.48 -27.83 -17.28
N ALA A 499 -1.18 -28.14 -17.30
CA ALA A 499 -0.70 -29.47 -17.69
C ALA A 499 -1.24 -30.57 -16.77
N LEU A 500 -1.24 -30.33 -15.45
CA LEU A 500 -1.79 -31.27 -14.49
C LEU A 500 -3.28 -31.49 -14.68
N ALA A 501 -4.05 -30.42 -14.82
CA ALA A 501 -5.50 -30.50 -15.03
C ALA A 501 -5.85 -31.22 -16.34
N CYS A 502 -5.09 -30.98 -17.42
CA CYS A 502 -5.20 -31.72 -18.67
C CYS A 502 -4.86 -33.22 -18.51
N HIS A 503 -3.82 -33.54 -17.74
CA HIS A 503 -3.47 -34.94 -17.44
C HIS A 503 -4.61 -35.66 -16.70
N LYS A 504 -5.19 -35.06 -15.69
CA LYS A 504 -6.30 -35.64 -14.89
C LYS A 504 -7.58 -35.86 -15.74
N THR A 505 -7.78 -35.05 -16.76
CA THR A 505 -8.93 -35.20 -17.69
C THR A 505 -8.65 -36.03 -18.93
N GLY A 506 -7.43 -36.57 -19.11
CA GLY A 506 -7.03 -37.33 -20.29
C GLY A 506 -6.83 -36.48 -21.56
N ASP A 507 -6.76 -35.16 -21.46
CA ASP A 507 -6.50 -34.26 -22.59
C ASP A 507 -5.01 -34.29 -23.00
N ALA A 508 -4.63 -35.26 -23.79
CA ALA A 508 -3.24 -35.45 -24.22
C ALA A 508 -2.69 -34.27 -25.05
N ARG A 509 -3.55 -33.59 -25.84
CA ARG A 509 -3.14 -32.43 -26.65
C ARG A 509 -2.87 -31.22 -25.78
N GLY A 510 -3.77 -30.92 -24.86
CA GLY A 510 -3.63 -29.84 -23.89
C GLY A 510 -2.40 -30.04 -22.98
N LEU A 511 -2.19 -31.26 -22.48
CA LEU A 511 -1.03 -31.65 -21.70
C LEU A 511 0.28 -31.39 -22.47
N ALA A 512 0.39 -31.86 -23.68
CA ALA A 512 1.59 -31.69 -24.52
C ALA A 512 1.87 -30.19 -24.83
N ALA A 513 0.83 -29.41 -25.10
CA ALA A 513 0.93 -27.98 -25.35
C ALA A 513 1.40 -27.21 -24.10
N ALA A 514 0.79 -27.46 -22.95
CA ALA A 514 1.11 -26.81 -21.69
C ALA A 514 2.55 -27.15 -21.21
N ARG A 515 2.99 -28.41 -21.37
CA ARG A 515 4.37 -28.82 -21.06
C ARG A 515 5.40 -28.13 -21.96
N ARG A 516 5.12 -28.00 -23.27
CA ARG A 516 6.01 -27.27 -24.19
C ARG A 516 6.10 -25.80 -23.80
N ALA A 517 4.98 -25.15 -23.50
CA ALA A 517 4.97 -23.76 -23.02
C ALA A 517 5.78 -23.60 -21.73
N ALA A 518 5.56 -24.46 -20.73
CA ALA A 518 6.30 -24.41 -19.47
C ALA A 518 7.81 -24.64 -19.64
N ALA A 519 8.23 -25.48 -20.61
CA ALA A 519 9.64 -25.77 -20.85
C ALA A 519 10.43 -24.56 -21.40
N THR A 520 9.76 -23.63 -22.09
CA THR A 520 10.38 -22.43 -22.67
C THR A 520 10.39 -21.22 -21.73
N LEU A 521 9.70 -21.31 -20.61
CA LEU A 521 9.54 -20.21 -19.66
C LEU A 521 10.58 -20.25 -18.53
N PRO A 522 10.99 -19.09 -17.99
CA PRO A 522 11.90 -19.02 -16.86
C PRO A 522 11.40 -19.82 -15.65
N LYS A 523 12.32 -20.48 -14.94
CA LYS A 523 12.04 -21.18 -13.66
C LYS A 523 11.92 -20.16 -12.52
N GLN A 524 10.93 -19.28 -12.59
CA GLN A 524 10.62 -18.29 -11.55
C GLN A 524 9.42 -18.74 -10.70
N PRO A 525 9.36 -18.36 -9.41
CA PRO A 525 8.18 -18.59 -8.58
C PRO A 525 6.93 -17.96 -9.20
N SER A 526 5.83 -18.71 -9.25
CA SER A 526 4.53 -18.19 -9.66
C SER A 526 3.79 -17.60 -8.48
N ILE A 527 3.59 -16.29 -8.46
CA ILE A 527 2.84 -15.61 -7.40
C ILE A 527 1.40 -16.12 -7.37
N ALA A 528 0.79 -16.24 -8.54
CA ALA A 528 -0.58 -16.72 -8.66
C ALA A 528 -0.82 -18.11 -8.05
N ILE A 529 0.19 -18.99 -8.05
CA ILE A 529 0.09 -20.32 -7.45
C ILE A 529 0.49 -20.29 -5.98
N ASN A 530 1.55 -19.56 -5.63
CA ASN A 530 2.20 -19.70 -4.34
C ASN A 530 1.55 -18.85 -3.24
N GLU A 531 0.96 -17.71 -3.59
CA GLU A 531 0.42 -16.74 -2.62
C GLU A 531 -0.60 -17.35 -1.64
N LEU A 532 -1.49 -18.20 -2.16
CA LEU A 532 -2.56 -18.85 -1.38
C LEU A 532 -2.28 -20.35 -1.13
N ALA A 533 -1.07 -20.83 -1.33
CA ALA A 533 -0.75 -22.25 -1.13
C ALA A 533 -0.67 -22.61 0.35
N LEU A 534 -1.19 -23.80 0.70
CA LEU A 534 -0.94 -24.41 1.99
C LEU A 534 0.48 -25.01 1.99
N PRO A 535 1.16 -25.13 3.15
CA PRO A 535 2.46 -25.76 3.24
C PRO A 535 2.53 -27.16 2.62
N GLU A 536 1.49 -27.97 2.75
CA GLU A 536 1.39 -29.31 2.13
C GLU A 536 1.31 -29.22 0.60
N GLU A 537 0.59 -28.22 0.09
CA GLU A 537 0.50 -27.97 -1.35
C GLU A 537 1.83 -27.48 -1.92
N MET A 538 2.63 -26.75 -1.09
CA MET A 538 3.95 -26.26 -1.51
C MET A 538 4.91 -27.38 -1.88
N ALA A 539 4.93 -28.46 -1.12
CA ALA A 539 5.76 -29.64 -1.43
C ALA A 539 5.35 -30.26 -2.77
N TRP A 540 4.05 -30.40 -3.00
CA TRP A 540 3.51 -30.94 -4.24
C TRP A 540 3.71 -29.99 -5.44
N ILE A 541 3.46 -28.70 -5.26
CA ILE A 541 3.72 -27.66 -6.27
C ILE A 541 5.20 -27.71 -6.68
N ASN A 542 6.10 -27.80 -5.69
CA ASN A 542 7.53 -27.88 -5.94
C ASN A 542 7.90 -29.14 -6.75
N ALA A 543 7.38 -30.31 -6.37
CA ALA A 543 7.61 -31.56 -7.10
C ALA A 543 7.05 -31.49 -8.55
N ALA A 544 5.88 -30.88 -8.74
CA ALA A 544 5.29 -30.68 -10.07
C ALA A 544 6.05 -29.63 -10.93
N LEU A 545 6.67 -28.63 -10.29
CA LEU A 545 7.49 -27.60 -10.96
C LEU A 545 8.89 -28.11 -11.34
N HIS A 546 9.39 -29.16 -10.67
CA HIS A 546 10.72 -29.73 -10.87
C HIS A 546 10.65 -31.24 -11.17
N PRO A 547 10.12 -31.64 -12.35
CA PRO A 547 9.92 -33.04 -12.71
C PRO A 547 11.22 -33.86 -12.91
N GLU A 548 12.40 -33.29 -12.65
CA GLU A 548 13.69 -33.98 -12.65
C GLU A 548 13.98 -34.73 -11.34
N ALA A 549 13.14 -34.53 -10.32
CA ALA A 549 13.17 -35.29 -9.07
C ALA A 549 11.98 -36.25 -9.03
N GLU A 550 12.17 -37.44 -9.57
CA GLU A 550 11.32 -38.65 -9.59
C GLU A 550 9.87 -38.53 -10.13
N PRO A 551 9.42 -39.51 -10.92
CA PRO A 551 8.03 -39.55 -11.39
C PRO A 551 7.12 -39.96 -10.23
N LEU A 552 6.13 -39.11 -9.93
CA LEU A 552 4.92 -39.50 -9.21
C LEU A 552 3.96 -40.23 -10.12
#